data_a25c9631a624d2383e59c0460cf38729
#
_entry.id   a25c9631a624d2383e59c0460cf38729
#
_cell.length_a   1.000
_cell.length_b   1.000
_cell.length_c   1.000
_cell.angle_alpha   90.00
_cell.angle_beta   90.00
_cell.angle_gamma   90.00
#
_symmetry.space_group_name_H-M   'P 1'
#
loop_
_entity.id
_entity.type
_entity.pdbx_description
1 polymer ?
#
loop_
_entity_poly.entity_id
_entity_poly.type
_entity_poly.pdbx_seq_one_letter_code
_entity_poly.pdbx_strand_id
1 'polypeptide(L)'
;MKQQLSSLIGKRVHFIGIGGAGMSGLARIALSHGISVSGSDAKDSSVVIALSALGAVVSTTHSADNVDGSDLVVYSTAISESNPERIRAQQLKLPILSRAAALALLMSDSKSIAVAGTHGKTTSSSMLAVALQACGADPSFAIGGTITASGSNAHRGTGEIFVAEADESDG
;
A
#
# COMPACT_ATOMS: atom_id res chain seq x y z
N MET A 1 -7.98 13.16 -15.96
CA MET A 1 -7.70 11.75 -16.33
C MET A 1 -7.56 10.95 -15.06
N LYS A 2 -8.36 9.88 -14.87
CA LYS A 2 -8.13 8.98 -13.74
C LYS A 2 -6.81 8.23 -13.98
N GLN A 3 -5.90 8.33 -13.04
CA GLN A 3 -4.65 7.56 -13.06
C GLN A 3 -5.00 6.08 -12.89
N GLN A 4 -4.49 5.21 -13.73
CA GLN A 4 -4.72 3.76 -13.67
C GLN A 4 -3.47 3.06 -13.15
N LEU A 5 -3.62 1.92 -12.49
CA LEU A 5 -2.52 1.11 -11.98
C LEU A 5 -1.49 0.78 -13.09
N SER A 6 -1.97 0.44 -14.28
CA SER A 6 -1.13 0.14 -15.44
C SER A 6 -0.15 1.27 -15.79
N SER A 7 -0.46 2.51 -15.45
CA SER A 7 0.43 3.67 -15.68
C SER A 7 1.63 3.73 -14.72
N LEU A 8 1.64 2.91 -13.67
CA LEU A 8 2.73 2.84 -12.68
C LEU A 8 3.72 1.70 -12.95
N ILE A 9 3.42 0.78 -13.86
CA ILE A 9 4.33 -0.31 -14.21
C ILE A 9 5.63 0.29 -14.78
N GLY A 10 6.77 -0.15 -14.24
CA GLY A 10 8.09 0.37 -14.61
C GLY A 10 8.45 1.72 -13.96
N LYS A 11 7.56 2.29 -13.15
CA LYS A 11 7.83 3.51 -12.38
C LYS A 11 8.28 3.19 -10.96
N ARG A 12 8.87 4.18 -10.30
CA ARG A 12 9.30 4.11 -8.91
C ARG A 12 8.31 4.86 -8.01
N VAL A 13 7.72 4.14 -7.06
CA VAL A 13 6.81 4.68 -6.05
C VAL A 13 7.51 4.68 -4.69
N HIS A 14 7.57 5.84 -4.04
CA HIS A 14 8.14 6.00 -2.72
C HIS A 14 7.06 6.07 -1.64
N PHE A 15 7.20 5.27 -0.58
CA PHE A 15 6.25 5.17 0.53
C PHE A 15 6.84 5.76 1.81
N ILE A 16 6.29 6.88 2.29
CA ILE A 16 6.71 7.51 3.56
C ILE A 16 5.91 6.87 4.71
N GLY A 17 6.60 6.21 5.65
CA GLY A 17 5.99 5.38 6.70
C GLY A 17 5.62 3.99 6.20
N ILE A 18 6.49 3.38 5.38
CA ILE A 18 6.25 2.11 4.67
C ILE A 18 5.98 0.93 5.61
N GLY A 19 6.51 0.95 6.84
CA GLY A 19 6.34 -0.11 7.85
C GLY A 19 4.96 -0.12 8.53
N GLY A 20 4.15 0.92 8.33
CA GLY A 20 2.77 0.94 8.84
C GLY A 20 1.91 -0.18 8.25
N ALA A 21 0.94 -0.71 9.04
CA ALA A 21 0.14 -1.88 8.65
C ALA A 21 -0.55 -1.70 7.29
N GLY A 22 -1.22 -0.58 7.05
CA GLY A 22 -1.86 -0.30 5.76
C GLY A 22 -0.86 0.01 4.65
N MET A 23 0.23 0.73 4.95
CA MET A 23 1.26 1.11 3.97
C MET A 23 2.03 -0.10 3.44
N SER A 24 2.42 -1.01 4.33
CA SER A 24 3.15 -2.23 3.97
C SER A 24 2.34 -3.14 3.05
N GLY A 25 1.02 -3.21 3.25
CA GLY A 25 0.12 -3.92 2.35
C GLY A 25 0.13 -3.35 0.94
N LEU A 26 0.02 -2.03 0.81
CA LEU A 26 0.08 -1.34 -0.49
C LEU A 26 1.44 -1.55 -1.18
N ALA A 27 2.54 -1.44 -0.42
CA ALA A 27 3.88 -1.66 -0.94
C ALA A 27 4.06 -3.09 -1.49
N ARG A 28 3.53 -4.12 -0.79
CA ARG A 28 3.54 -5.51 -1.26
C ARG A 28 2.78 -5.68 -2.56
N ILE A 29 1.58 -5.10 -2.66
CA ILE A 29 0.77 -5.16 -3.88
C ILE A 29 1.49 -4.44 -5.02
N ALA A 30 2.06 -3.25 -4.79
CA ALA A 30 2.83 -2.53 -5.79
C ALA A 30 4.00 -3.37 -6.33
N LEU A 31 4.81 -3.97 -5.43
CA LEU A 31 5.90 -4.88 -5.82
C LEU A 31 5.40 -6.04 -6.68
N SER A 32 4.28 -6.66 -6.30
CA SER A 32 3.72 -7.79 -7.04
C SER A 32 3.21 -7.42 -8.45
N HIS A 33 2.94 -6.13 -8.69
CA HIS A 33 2.62 -5.58 -10.01
C HIS A 33 3.85 -5.16 -10.82
N GLY A 34 5.08 -5.41 -10.33
CA GLY A 34 6.32 -5.02 -11.00
C GLY A 34 6.62 -3.52 -10.90
N ILE A 35 6.00 -2.84 -9.95
CA ILE A 35 6.31 -1.44 -9.63
C ILE A 35 7.56 -1.42 -8.76
N SER A 36 8.53 -0.57 -9.08
CA SER A 36 9.71 -0.38 -8.22
C SER A 36 9.30 0.37 -6.96
N VAL A 37 9.55 -0.22 -5.79
CA VAL A 37 9.16 0.36 -4.50
C VAL A 37 10.37 0.82 -3.73
N SER A 38 10.34 2.06 -3.27
CA SER A 38 11.20 2.56 -2.21
C SER A 38 10.36 3.10 -1.06
N GLY A 39 10.95 3.27 0.10
CA GLY A 39 10.24 3.86 1.22
C GLY A 39 11.13 4.17 2.41
N SER A 40 10.53 4.84 3.38
CA SER A 40 11.18 5.18 4.64
C SER A 40 10.29 4.81 5.82
N ASP A 41 10.91 4.45 6.93
CA ASP A 41 10.23 4.29 8.22
C ASP A 41 11.20 4.63 9.34
N ALA A 42 10.72 5.23 10.42
CA ALA A 42 11.54 5.56 11.58
C ALA A 42 11.89 4.32 12.43
N LYS A 43 11.22 3.20 12.19
CA LYS A 43 11.41 1.96 12.96
C LYS A 43 11.91 0.86 12.04
N ASP A 44 13.01 0.23 12.43
CA ASP A 44 13.40 -1.05 11.87
C ASP A 44 12.50 -2.13 12.46
N SER A 45 11.68 -2.72 11.61
CA SER A 45 10.67 -3.70 12.01
C SER A 45 10.74 -4.93 11.12
N SER A 46 10.21 -6.05 11.61
CA SER A 46 10.08 -7.28 10.80
C SER A 46 9.32 -7.05 9.48
N VAL A 47 8.42 -6.08 9.46
CA VAL A 47 7.68 -5.67 8.26
C VAL A 47 8.62 -5.01 7.24
N VAL A 48 9.49 -4.09 7.69
CA VAL A 48 10.49 -3.42 6.84
C VAL A 48 11.47 -4.44 6.26
N ILE A 49 11.98 -5.35 7.10
CA ILE A 49 12.86 -6.44 6.66
C ILE A 49 12.19 -7.31 5.59
N ALA A 50 10.92 -7.67 5.81
CA ALA A 50 10.16 -8.48 4.86
C ALA A 50 9.93 -7.75 3.52
N LEU A 51 9.68 -6.44 3.53
CA LEU A 51 9.55 -5.64 2.31
C LEU A 51 10.87 -5.54 1.56
N SER A 52 11.98 -5.35 2.27
CA SER A 52 13.32 -5.35 1.66
C SER A 52 13.67 -6.70 1.03
N ALA A 53 13.29 -7.81 1.66
CA ALA A 53 13.45 -9.16 1.10
C ALA A 53 12.62 -9.37 -0.18
N LEU A 54 11.49 -8.65 -0.34
CA LEU A 54 10.66 -8.65 -1.54
C LEU A 54 11.16 -7.70 -2.63
N GLY A 55 12.26 -6.97 -2.40
CA GLY A 55 12.88 -6.08 -3.37
C GLY A 55 12.57 -4.59 -3.18
N ALA A 56 11.94 -4.17 -2.07
CA ALA A 56 11.82 -2.75 -1.75
C ALA A 56 13.15 -2.17 -1.26
N VAL A 57 13.44 -0.94 -1.66
CA VAL A 57 14.60 -0.17 -1.13
C VAL A 57 14.10 0.68 0.04
N VAL A 58 14.41 0.28 1.28
CA VAL A 58 13.88 0.94 2.47
C VAL A 58 15.00 1.63 3.26
N SER A 59 14.74 2.91 3.63
CA SER A 59 15.56 3.69 4.56
C SER A 59 14.93 3.69 5.95
N THR A 60 15.74 3.57 6.99
CA THR A 60 15.29 3.67 8.39
C THR A 60 15.29 5.11 8.93
N THR A 61 15.53 6.08 8.05
CA THR A 61 15.51 7.51 8.38
C THR A 61 14.72 8.29 7.33
N HIS A 62 14.02 9.33 7.79
CA HIS A 62 13.37 10.28 6.89
C HIS A 62 14.38 11.33 6.41
N SER A 63 14.79 11.23 5.14
CA SER A 63 15.68 12.19 4.49
C SER A 63 15.07 12.69 3.17
N ALA A 64 15.28 13.96 2.87
CA ALA A 64 14.81 14.57 1.62
C ALA A 64 15.26 13.77 0.38
N ASP A 65 16.48 13.24 0.40
CA ASP A 65 17.08 12.52 -0.73
C ASP A 65 16.40 11.17 -1.03
N ASN A 66 15.65 10.61 -0.07
CA ASN A 66 14.97 9.32 -0.25
C ASN A 66 13.94 9.33 -1.40
N VAL A 67 13.39 10.51 -1.71
CA VAL A 67 12.38 10.66 -2.79
C VAL A 67 12.98 10.95 -4.15
N ASP A 68 14.28 11.20 -4.24
CA ASP A 68 14.92 11.53 -5.50
C ASP A 68 14.84 10.33 -6.47
N GLY A 69 14.46 10.63 -7.72
CA GLY A 69 14.24 9.61 -8.74
C GLY A 69 12.92 8.81 -8.60
N SER A 70 12.01 9.25 -7.73
CA SER A 70 10.65 8.70 -7.63
C SER A 70 9.72 9.37 -8.63
N ASP A 71 8.74 8.62 -9.13
CA ASP A 71 7.68 9.13 -10.02
C ASP A 71 6.40 9.50 -9.26
N LEU A 72 6.23 8.91 -8.08
CA LEU A 72 5.05 9.08 -7.21
C LEU A 72 5.47 8.90 -5.76
N VAL A 73 4.88 9.68 -4.88
CA VAL A 73 5.07 9.55 -3.42
C VAL A 73 3.72 9.21 -2.76
N VAL A 74 3.73 8.23 -1.88
CA VAL A 74 2.58 7.84 -1.05
C VAL A 74 2.95 8.07 0.41
N TYR A 75 2.07 8.71 1.17
CA TYR A 75 2.32 8.97 2.59
C TYR A 75 1.23 8.38 3.50
N SER A 76 1.64 7.96 4.69
CA SER A 76 0.73 7.61 5.78
C SER A 76 0.16 8.87 6.42
N THR A 77 -1.10 8.85 6.85
CA THR A 77 -1.74 9.95 7.59
C THR A 77 -1.01 10.34 8.88
N ALA A 78 -0.21 9.41 9.44
CA ALA A 78 0.65 9.68 10.60
C ALA A 78 1.87 10.57 10.28
N ILE A 79 2.19 10.80 9.00
CA ILE A 79 3.35 11.59 8.59
C ILE A 79 2.99 13.08 8.52
N SER A 80 3.72 13.87 9.31
CA SER A 80 3.55 15.33 9.35
C SER A 80 3.81 16.00 7.99
N GLU A 81 3.17 17.14 7.76
CA GLU A 81 3.45 17.99 6.58
C GLU A 81 4.88 18.55 6.59
N SER A 82 5.49 18.69 7.77
CA SER A 82 6.89 19.10 7.94
C SER A 82 7.91 18.00 7.67
N ASN A 83 7.49 16.78 7.29
CA ASN A 83 8.41 15.71 6.96
C ASN A 83 9.29 16.09 5.76
N PRO A 84 10.63 15.91 5.84
CA PRO A 84 11.56 16.35 4.78
C PRO A 84 11.28 15.70 3.42
N GLU A 85 10.79 14.48 3.39
CA GLU A 85 10.45 13.78 2.15
C GLU A 85 9.19 14.36 1.51
N ARG A 86 8.16 14.74 2.31
CA ARG A 86 6.96 15.42 1.79
C ARG A 86 7.32 16.79 1.21
N ILE A 87 8.14 17.58 1.92
CA ILE A 87 8.60 18.88 1.45
C ILE A 87 9.40 18.74 0.14
N ARG A 88 10.32 17.78 0.09
CA ARG A 88 11.13 17.52 -1.12
C ARG A 88 10.28 17.09 -2.30
N ALA A 89 9.32 16.21 -2.09
CA ALA A 89 8.38 15.78 -3.13
C ALA A 89 7.58 16.96 -3.71
N GLN A 90 7.13 17.89 -2.86
CA GLN A 90 6.46 19.12 -3.30
C GLN A 90 7.40 20.02 -4.13
N GLN A 91 8.64 20.22 -3.69
CA GLN A 91 9.64 20.99 -4.43
C GLN A 91 9.92 20.41 -5.82
N LEU A 92 9.98 19.08 -5.92
CA LEU A 92 10.17 18.35 -7.17
C LEU A 92 8.88 18.26 -8.02
N LYS A 93 7.74 18.76 -7.49
CA LYS A 93 6.40 18.68 -8.12
C LYS A 93 5.99 17.24 -8.44
N LEU A 94 6.42 16.29 -7.63
CA LEU A 94 6.00 14.89 -7.74
C LEU A 94 4.52 14.77 -7.37
N PRO A 95 3.76 13.87 -8.01
CA PRO A 95 2.45 13.50 -7.52
C PRO A 95 2.57 12.92 -6.11
N ILE A 96 1.73 13.38 -5.19
CA ILE A 96 1.70 12.92 -3.80
C ILE A 96 0.29 12.41 -3.50
N LEU A 97 0.18 11.17 -3.06
CA LEU A 97 -1.08 10.52 -2.73
C LEU A 97 -1.13 10.15 -1.25
N SER A 98 -2.30 10.28 -0.66
CA SER A 98 -2.58 9.65 0.63
C SER A 98 -2.64 8.13 0.48
N ARG A 99 -2.56 7.40 1.60
CA ARG A 99 -2.74 5.95 1.64
C ARG A 99 -4.03 5.50 0.94
N ALA A 100 -5.15 6.18 1.23
CA ALA A 100 -6.44 5.87 0.62
C ALA A 100 -6.46 6.09 -0.90
N ALA A 101 -5.89 7.20 -1.36
CA ALA A 101 -5.80 7.48 -2.80
C ALA A 101 -4.92 6.45 -3.53
N ALA A 102 -3.83 6.02 -2.90
CA ALA A 102 -2.97 4.96 -3.43
C ALA A 102 -3.68 3.60 -3.46
N LEU A 103 -4.44 3.26 -2.41
CA LEU A 103 -5.27 2.05 -2.39
C LEU A 103 -6.30 2.08 -3.52
N ALA A 104 -7.04 3.18 -3.69
CA ALA A 104 -8.01 3.35 -4.77
C ALA A 104 -7.37 3.19 -6.15
N LEU A 105 -6.14 3.68 -6.33
CA LEU A 105 -5.37 3.51 -7.55
C LEU A 105 -4.99 2.05 -7.80
N LEU A 106 -4.53 1.33 -6.78
CA LEU A 106 -4.19 -0.10 -6.88
C LEU A 106 -5.41 -0.99 -7.17
N MET A 107 -6.61 -0.54 -6.75
CA MET A 107 -7.88 -1.23 -6.98
C MET A 107 -8.53 -0.90 -8.33
N SER A 108 -8.02 0.09 -9.08
CA SER A 108 -8.71 0.70 -10.23
C SER A 108 -9.06 -0.27 -11.35
N ASP A 109 -8.29 -1.32 -11.51
CA ASP A 109 -8.46 -2.32 -12.57
C ASP A 109 -9.20 -3.60 -12.09
N SER A 110 -9.77 -3.57 -10.87
CA SER A 110 -10.41 -4.73 -10.22
C SER A 110 -11.88 -4.47 -9.89
N LYS A 111 -12.66 -5.54 -9.73
CA LYS A 111 -13.98 -5.50 -9.10
C LYS A 111 -13.81 -5.37 -7.60
N SER A 112 -13.94 -4.15 -7.09
CA SER A 112 -13.57 -3.81 -5.72
C SER A 112 -14.71 -4.03 -4.74
N ILE A 113 -14.40 -4.65 -3.60
CA ILE A 113 -15.28 -4.77 -2.43
C ILE A 113 -14.61 -4.03 -1.28
N ALA A 114 -15.20 -2.91 -0.86
CA ALA A 114 -14.72 -2.13 0.28
C ALA A 114 -15.58 -2.42 1.52
N VAL A 115 -14.94 -2.87 2.59
CA VAL A 115 -15.61 -3.15 3.88
C VAL A 115 -15.43 -1.93 4.78
N ALA A 116 -16.55 -1.23 5.03
CA ALA A 116 -16.60 -0.06 5.90
C ALA A 116 -17.29 -0.39 7.23
N GLY A 117 -17.06 0.39 8.26
CA GLY A 117 -17.71 0.27 9.57
C GLY A 117 -16.81 0.72 10.71
N THR A 118 -17.39 1.07 11.84
CA THR A 118 -16.65 1.50 13.03
C THR A 118 -15.90 0.34 13.69
N HIS A 119 -16.45 -0.88 13.64
CA HIS A 119 -15.86 -2.10 14.21
C HIS A 119 -16.03 -3.28 13.25
N GLY A 120 -15.17 -4.29 13.38
CA GLY A 120 -15.25 -5.55 12.65
C GLY A 120 -14.79 -5.51 11.19
N LYS A 121 -14.29 -4.38 10.69
CA LYS A 121 -13.77 -4.27 9.31
C LYS A 121 -12.77 -5.38 8.99
N THR A 122 -11.71 -5.49 9.78
CA THR A 122 -10.63 -6.47 9.58
C THR A 122 -11.14 -7.91 9.63
N THR A 123 -12.04 -8.22 10.56
CA THR A 123 -12.64 -9.57 10.65
C THR A 123 -13.49 -9.88 9.43
N SER A 124 -14.37 -8.95 9.04
CA SER A 124 -15.27 -9.16 7.90
C SER A 124 -14.53 -9.26 6.58
N SER A 125 -13.55 -8.37 6.34
CA SER A 125 -12.72 -8.41 5.13
C SER A 125 -11.84 -9.66 5.06
N SER A 126 -11.29 -10.10 6.20
CA SER A 126 -10.53 -11.35 6.27
C SER A 126 -11.40 -12.57 5.97
N MET A 127 -12.59 -12.65 6.58
CA MET A 127 -13.54 -13.75 6.32
C MET A 127 -13.97 -13.77 4.85
N LEU A 128 -14.26 -12.61 4.27
CA LEU A 128 -14.62 -12.49 2.86
C LEU A 128 -13.49 -12.94 1.94
N ALA A 129 -12.26 -12.50 2.18
CA ALA A 129 -11.10 -12.90 1.39
C ALA A 129 -10.90 -14.43 1.45
N VAL A 130 -10.96 -15.02 2.64
CA VAL A 130 -10.82 -16.48 2.84
C VAL A 130 -11.97 -17.24 2.16
N ALA A 131 -13.21 -16.76 2.27
CA ALA A 131 -14.36 -17.39 1.61
C ALA A 131 -14.22 -17.37 0.08
N LEU A 132 -13.80 -16.24 -0.49
CA LEU A 132 -13.56 -16.11 -1.93
C LEU A 132 -12.42 -17.04 -2.39
N GLN A 133 -11.34 -17.16 -1.61
CA GLN A 133 -10.26 -18.11 -1.88
C GLN A 133 -10.76 -19.56 -1.86
N ALA A 134 -11.58 -19.93 -0.87
CA ALA A 134 -12.18 -21.26 -0.78
C ALA A 134 -13.10 -21.59 -1.96
N CYS A 135 -13.74 -20.57 -2.55
CA CYS A 135 -14.54 -20.69 -3.78
C CYS A 135 -13.70 -20.69 -5.08
N GLY A 136 -12.37 -20.64 -4.99
CA GLY A 136 -11.47 -20.62 -6.14
C GLY A 136 -11.38 -19.27 -6.86
N ALA A 137 -11.86 -18.18 -6.27
CA ALA A 137 -11.85 -16.85 -6.91
C ALA A 137 -10.48 -16.14 -6.84
N ASP A 138 -9.57 -16.58 -5.99
CA ASP A 138 -8.24 -16.00 -5.74
C ASP A 138 -8.22 -14.44 -5.76
N PRO A 139 -8.92 -13.78 -4.79
CA PRO A 139 -9.02 -12.34 -4.76
C PRO A 139 -7.70 -11.69 -4.35
N SER A 140 -7.43 -10.50 -4.87
CA SER A 140 -6.47 -9.59 -4.24
C SER A 140 -7.07 -9.02 -2.96
N PHE A 141 -6.25 -8.74 -1.95
CA PHE A 141 -6.72 -8.07 -0.75
C PHE A 141 -5.66 -7.18 -0.09
N ALA A 142 -6.14 -6.11 0.56
CA ALA A 142 -5.38 -5.25 1.47
C ALA A 142 -6.21 -5.02 2.73
N ILE A 143 -5.76 -5.57 3.86
CA ILE A 143 -6.51 -5.64 5.11
C ILE A 143 -5.62 -5.11 6.24
N GLY A 144 -6.23 -4.50 7.26
CA GLY A 144 -5.49 -3.92 8.41
C GLY A 144 -4.81 -4.95 9.32
N GLY A 145 -5.21 -6.22 9.24
CA GLY A 145 -4.65 -7.34 10.02
C GLY A 145 -4.12 -8.45 9.14
N THR A 146 -3.34 -9.34 9.73
CA THR A 146 -2.77 -10.50 9.04
C THR A 146 -3.79 -11.65 8.99
N ILE A 147 -4.05 -12.19 7.78
CA ILE A 147 -4.80 -13.43 7.63
C ILE A 147 -3.91 -14.60 8.05
N THR A 148 -4.33 -15.35 9.08
CA THR A 148 -3.53 -16.43 9.66
C THR A 148 -3.14 -17.50 8.64
N ALA A 149 -4.04 -17.83 7.71
CA ALA A 149 -3.79 -18.85 6.69
C ALA A 149 -2.68 -18.48 5.69
N SER A 150 -2.54 -17.20 5.37
CA SER A 150 -1.52 -16.71 4.41
C SER A 150 -0.32 -16.05 5.10
N GLY A 151 -0.40 -15.74 6.39
CA GLY A 151 0.62 -15.00 7.12
C GLY A 151 0.80 -13.56 6.62
N SER A 152 -0.14 -13.02 5.83
CA SER A 152 -0.02 -11.71 5.18
C SER A 152 -1.27 -10.85 5.38
N ASN A 153 -1.05 -9.54 5.40
CA ASN A 153 -2.10 -8.53 5.42
C ASN A 153 -2.48 -8.05 4.00
N ALA A 154 -1.75 -8.49 3.00
CA ALA A 154 -1.98 -8.13 1.61
C ALA A 154 -1.53 -9.25 0.67
N HIS A 155 -2.30 -9.44 -0.39
CA HIS A 155 -2.06 -10.44 -1.41
C HIS A 155 -2.52 -9.91 -2.77
N ARG A 156 -1.76 -10.21 -3.81
CA ARG A 156 -2.21 -10.07 -5.18
C ARG A 156 -2.70 -11.43 -5.66
N GLY A 157 -4.01 -11.56 -5.85
CA GLY A 157 -4.61 -12.71 -6.48
C GLY A 157 -4.58 -12.61 -8.00
N THR A 158 -4.90 -13.73 -8.66
CA THR A 158 -5.06 -13.82 -10.12
C THR A 158 -6.50 -13.52 -10.55
N GLY A 159 -7.44 -13.45 -9.60
CA GLY A 159 -8.85 -13.15 -9.85
C GLY A 159 -9.11 -11.67 -10.03
N GLU A 160 -10.34 -11.36 -10.49
CA GLU A 160 -10.78 -9.99 -10.78
C GLU A 160 -11.21 -9.19 -9.54
N ILE A 161 -11.34 -9.85 -8.37
CA ILE A 161 -11.87 -9.24 -7.15
C ILE A 161 -10.74 -8.68 -6.31
N PHE A 162 -10.96 -7.47 -5.77
CA PHE A 162 -10.10 -6.87 -4.77
C PHE A 162 -10.91 -6.56 -3.50
N VAL A 163 -10.49 -7.12 -2.36
CA VAL A 163 -11.10 -6.86 -1.05
C VAL A 163 -10.22 -5.89 -0.26
N ALA A 164 -10.80 -4.80 0.20
CA ALA A 164 -10.10 -3.80 1.01
C ALA A 164 -10.95 -3.30 2.18
N GLU A 165 -10.28 -2.79 3.19
CA GLU A 165 -10.91 -2.02 4.26
C GLU A 165 -11.00 -0.56 3.85
N ALA A 166 -12.20 0.04 4.01
CA ALA A 166 -12.40 1.48 3.95
C ALA A 166 -12.28 2.03 5.37
N ASP A 167 -11.24 2.82 5.64
CA ASP A 167 -11.03 3.44 6.93
C ASP A 167 -11.54 4.88 6.92
N GLU A 168 -12.31 5.27 7.95
CA GLU A 168 -12.82 6.63 8.11
C GLU A 168 -11.70 7.67 8.27
N SER A 169 -10.53 7.25 8.74
CA SER A 169 -9.33 8.11 8.88
C SER A 169 -8.66 8.46 7.55
N ASP A 170 -9.12 7.88 6.45
CA ASP A 170 -8.54 8.08 5.11
C ASP A 170 -9.32 9.13 4.28
N GLY A 171 -10.38 9.72 4.83
CA GLY A 171 -11.24 10.70 4.18
C GLY A 171 -10.83 12.14 4.37
#